data_a953b432ea4f2151934ef3c6be7de24f
#
_entry.id   a953b432ea4f2151934ef3c6be7de24f
#
_cell.length_a   1.000
_cell.length_b   1.000
_cell.length_c   1.000
_cell.angle_alpha   90.00
_cell.angle_beta   90.00
_cell.angle_gamma   90.00
#
_symmetry.space_group_name_H-M   'P 1'
#
loop_
_entity.id
_entity.type
_entity.pdbx_description
1 polymer ?
#
loop_
_entity_poly.entity_id
_entity_poly.type
_entity_poly.pdbx_seq_one_letter_code
_entity_poly.pdbx_strand_id
1 'polypeptide(L)'
;MNVNRRLAHVPAEPAMTRAQWIRGNAARYFAYFQRKPRFAAGATWRQSLRLGLGTVVFAAIIAATMTFVDARAVAVAQRVPERLIGFFSYVTDFGKSFWFLVPIAIALAAIAFFTSSALPRMSQRVLAVIAVRLGFLFLAIGLPGLFFSVAKRLIGRARPLVEGSAAPFSFRPLSWSVEYASLPSGHSIDAFAAAAAVGALWPWTRPFMWTYAIIIGVSRVVLTAHFPSDVLAGAVVGVVGVLLVRDWFATRGLAFVLGTDGIVRPLPGPSLPRIKKVARQLRAP
;
A
#
# COMPACT_ATOMS: atom_id res chain seq x y z
N MET A 1 67.05 15.47 -27.02
CA MET A 1 65.90 16.32 -26.61
C MET A 1 64.86 15.40 -25.90
N ASN A 2 64.61 15.66 -24.65
CA ASN A 2 63.95 14.80 -23.69
C ASN A 2 62.40 14.95 -23.75
N VAL A 3 61.68 13.97 -24.28
CA VAL A 3 60.22 14.00 -24.48
C VAL A 3 59.47 13.34 -23.29
N ASN A 4 60.11 13.16 -22.12
CA ASN A 4 59.55 12.47 -20.97
C ASN A 4 59.24 13.39 -19.77
N ARG A 5 58.49 14.49 -20.03
CA ARG A 5 57.90 15.27 -18.91
C ARG A 5 56.57 15.87 -19.32
N ARG A 6 55.49 15.19 -19.14
CA ARG A 6 54.14 15.67 -18.77
C ARG A 6 53.13 14.52 -18.78
N LEU A 7 53.36 13.47 -17.98
CA LEU A 7 52.23 12.76 -17.43
C LEU A 7 51.77 13.60 -16.23
N ALA A 8 50.91 14.57 -16.52
CA ALA A 8 50.21 15.28 -15.49
C ALA A 8 49.50 14.26 -14.60
N HIS A 9 49.80 14.30 -13.32
CA HIS A 9 49.04 13.60 -12.28
C HIS A 9 47.57 14.03 -12.42
N VAL A 10 46.74 13.19 -13.07
CA VAL A 10 45.32 13.28 -12.97
C VAL A 10 45.03 12.86 -11.52
N PRO A 11 44.52 13.76 -10.67
CA PRO A 11 44.17 13.38 -9.29
C PRO A 11 43.17 12.23 -9.39
N ALA A 12 43.47 11.10 -8.75
CA ALA A 12 42.52 10.03 -8.64
C ALA A 12 41.23 10.60 -8.03
N GLU A 13 40.10 10.52 -8.75
CA GLU A 13 38.81 10.93 -8.20
C GLU A 13 38.66 10.26 -6.81
N PRO A 14 38.29 11.02 -5.77
CA PRO A 14 38.15 10.46 -4.44
C PRO A 14 37.15 9.32 -4.50
N ALA A 15 37.55 8.13 -4.06
CA ALA A 15 36.71 6.96 -4.03
C ALA A 15 35.40 7.29 -3.27
N MET A 16 34.27 7.15 -3.98
CA MET A 16 32.95 7.45 -3.40
C MET A 16 32.79 6.72 -2.07
N THR A 17 32.39 7.44 -1.03
CA THR A 17 32.06 6.81 0.25
C THR A 17 30.85 5.89 0.07
N ARG A 18 30.73 4.87 0.92
CA ARG A 18 29.60 3.93 0.89
C ARG A 18 28.25 4.66 1.04
N ALA A 19 28.20 5.73 1.82
CA ALA A 19 27.01 6.57 1.98
C ALA A 19 26.64 7.32 0.68
N GLN A 20 27.60 7.90 -0.02
CA GLN A 20 27.38 8.56 -1.30
C GLN A 20 26.86 7.58 -2.34
N TRP A 21 27.38 6.36 -2.33
CA TRP A 21 26.93 5.31 -3.22
C TRP A 21 25.47 4.89 -2.95
N ILE A 22 25.10 4.60 -1.69
CA ILE A 22 23.73 4.25 -1.32
C ILE A 22 22.76 5.37 -1.72
N ARG A 23 23.12 6.64 -1.45
CA ARG A 23 22.34 7.81 -1.86
C ARG A 23 22.16 7.87 -3.38
N GLY A 24 23.23 7.64 -4.15
CA GLY A 24 23.19 7.59 -5.61
C GLY A 24 22.29 6.47 -6.15
N ASN A 25 22.30 5.30 -5.53
CA ASN A 25 21.42 4.20 -5.87
C ASN A 25 19.95 4.54 -5.55
N ALA A 26 19.68 5.04 -4.34
CA ALA A 26 18.35 5.46 -3.94
C ALA A 26 17.80 6.55 -4.90
N ALA A 27 18.62 7.57 -5.23
CA ALA A 27 18.24 8.62 -6.17
C ALA A 27 17.92 8.07 -7.57
N ARG A 28 18.69 7.09 -8.07
CA ARG A 28 18.40 6.43 -9.36
C ARG A 28 17.06 5.70 -9.35
N TYR A 29 16.72 4.99 -8.27
CA TYR A 29 15.42 4.36 -8.14
C TYR A 29 14.29 5.38 -7.97
N PHE A 30 14.54 6.45 -7.22
CA PHE A 30 13.58 7.54 -7.05
C PHE A 30 13.29 8.27 -8.38
N ALA A 31 14.28 8.42 -9.25
CA ALA A 31 14.10 9.00 -10.59
C ALA A 31 13.06 8.26 -11.45
N TYR A 32 12.82 6.96 -11.21
CA TYR A 32 11.73 6.26 -11.88
C TYR A 32 10.36 6.84 -11.51
N PHE A 33 10.17 7.24 -10.27
CA PHE A 33 8.92 7.84 -9.81
C PHE A 33 8.72 9.27 -10.29
N GLN A 34 9.80 9.97 -10.65
CA GLN A 34 9.75 11.34 -11.23
C GLN A 34 9.46 11.36 -12.73
N ARG A 35 9.31 10.21 -13.39
CA ARG A 35 8.98 10.16 -14.82
C ARG A 35 7.69 10.91 -15.11
N LYS A 36 7.71 11.72 -16.17
CA LYS A 36 6.51 12.40 -16.65
C LYS A 36 5.46 11.37 -17.10
N PRO A 37 4.17 11.63 -16.88
CA PRO A 37 3.10 10.80 -17.43
C PRO A 37 3.23 10.70 -18.96
N ARG A 38 3.04 9.51 -19.50
CA ARG A 38 3.03 9.26 -20.95
C ARG A 38 1.72 9.66 -21.60
N PHE A 39 0.65 9.70 -20.78
CA PHE A 39 -0.69 10.06 -21.21
C PHE A 39 -1.24 11.07 -20.20
N ALA A 40 -1.81 12.17 -20.71
CA ALA A 40 -2.60 13.06 -19.87
C ALA A 40 -3.94 12.34 -19.59
N ALA A 41 -4.12 11.86 -18.36
CA ALA A 41 -5.40 11.35 -17.92
C ALA A 41 -6.35 12.54 -17.64
N GLY A 42 -6.84 13.18 -18.67
CA GLY A 42 -7.99 14.08 -18.53
C GLY A 42 -9.22 13.23 -18.23
N ALA A 43 -9.78 13.38 -17.03
CA ALA A 43 -11.04 12.74 -16.72
C ALA A 43 -12.13 13.32 -17.65
N THR A 44 -12.77 12.46 -18.44
CA THR A 44 -13.93 12.88 -19.22
C THR A 44 -15.09 13.22 -18.27
N TRP A 45 -16.01 14.14 -18.67
CA TRP A 45 -17.17 14.47 -17.87
C TRP A 45 -17.96 13.22 -17.44
N ARG A 46 -18.05 12.20 -18.29
CA ARG A 46 -18.70 10.91 -17.98
C ARG A 46 -17.97 10.14 -16.88
N GLN A 47 -16.64 10.21 -16.84
CA GLN A 47 -15.86 9.61 -15.75
C GLN A 47 -16.07 10.36 -14.43
N SER A 48 -16.10 11.69 -14.46
CA SER A 48 -16.39 12.52 -13.29
C SER A 48 -17.80 12.25 -12.76
N LEU A 49 -18.80 12.13 -13.66
CA LEU A 49 -20.17 11.79 -13.28
C LEU A 49 -20.27 10.39 -12.64
N ARG A 50 -19.59 9.38 -13.23
CA ARG A 50 -19.56 8.02 -12.65
C ARG A 50 -18.89 8.00 -11.26
N LEU A 51 -17.80 8.75 -11.09
CA LEU A 51 -17.13 8.88 -9.79
C LEU A 51 -18.04 9.57 -8.77
N GLY A 52 -18.70 10.66 -9.16
CA GLY A 52 -19.66 11.37 -8.30
C GLY A 52 -20.84 10.46 -7.90
N LEU A 53 -21.46 9.77 -8.86
CA LEU A 53 -22.54 8.82 -8.58
C LEU A 53 -22.07 7.67 -7.69
N GLY A 54 -20.89 7.11 -7.96
CA GLY A 54 -20.28 6.06 -7.13
C GLY A 54 -20.06 6.51 -5.69
N THR A 55 -19.61 7.75 -5.51
CA THR A 55 -19.41 8.34 -4.17
C THR A 55 -20.75 8.51 -3.43
N VAL A 56 -21.80 8.99 -4.12
CA VAL A 56 -23.14 9.13 -3.53
C VAL A 56 -23.73 7.78 -3.14
N VAL A 57 -23.64 6.79 -4.03
CA VAL A 57 -24.12 5.42 -3.76
C VAL A 57 -23.36 4.82 -2.57
N PHE A 58 -22.04 4.98 -2.53
CA PHE A 58 -21.25 4.51 -1.41
C PHE A 58 -21.62 5.18 -0.10
N ALA A 59 -21.78 6.52 -0.09
CA ALA A 59 -22.23 7.25 1.10
C ALA A 59 -23.61 6.76 1.58
N ALA A 60 -24.52 6.49 0.65
CA ALA A 60 -25.85 5.93 0.98
C ALA A 60 -25.74 4.53 1.60
N ILE A 61 -24.87 3.66 1.07
CA ILE A 61 -24.61 2.32 1.64
C ILE A 61 -24.06 2.45 3.07
N ILE A 62 -23.09 3.33 3.29
CA ILE A 62 -22.53 3.56 4.64
C ILE A 62 -23.64 4.05 5.59
N ALA A 63 -24.43 5.06 5.20
CA ALA A 63 -25.52 5.56 6.01
C ALA A 63 -26.56 4.49 6.33
N ALA A 64 -26.95 3.68 5.35
CA ALA A 64 -27.87 2.56 5.56
C ALA A 64 -27.27 1.52 6.53
N THR A 65 -25.98 1.18 6.39
CA THR A 65 -25.29 0.25 7.30
C THR A 65 -25.26 0.81 8.73
N MET A 66 -24.95 2.09 8.88
CA MET A 66 -24.96 2.77 10.19
C MET A 66 -26.35 2.69 10.86
N THR A 67 -27.40 2.89 10.08
CA THR A 67 -28.79 2.94 10.60
C THR A 67 -29.32 1.54 10.92
N PHE A 68 -29.10 0.58 10.05
CA PHE A 68 -29.81 -0.71 10.12
C PHE A 68 -28.96 -1.87 10.65
N VAL A 69 -27.63 -1.79 10.53
CA VAL A 69 -26.74 -2.94 10.80
C VAL A 69 -25.84 -2.72 12.00
N ASP A 70 -25.24 -1.55 12.17
CA ASP A 70 -24.16 -1.33 13.13
C ASP A 70 -24.53 -1.71 14.57
N ALA A 71 -25.62 -1.20 15.10
CA ALA A 71 -26.03 -1.49 16.47
C ALA A 71 -26.38 -2.97 16.67
N ARG A 72 -27.04 -3.59 15.68
CA ARG A 72 -27.39 -5.02 15.72
C ARG A 72 -26.15 -5.91 15.69
N ALA A 73 -25.17 -5.56 14.85
CA ALA A 73 -23.92 -6.31 14.74
C ALA A 73 -23.11 -6.27 16.04
N VAL A 74 -23.09 -5.12 16.73
CA VAL A 74 -22.45 -5.00 18.05
C VAL A 74 -23.16 -5.89 19.08
N ALA A 75 -24.51 -5.89 19.13
CA ALA A 75 -25.27 -6.74 20.02
C ALA A 75 -25.03 -8.24 19.77
N VAL A 76 -24.85 -8.67 18.53
CA VAL A 76 -24.46 -10.04 18.17
C VAL A 76 -23.01 -10.32 18.58
N ALA A 77 -22.09 -9.38 18.33
CA ALA A 77 -20.68 -9.54 18.67
C ALA A 77 -20.44 -9.71 20.18
N GLN A 78 -21.25 -9.05 21.03
CA GLN A 78 -21.18 -9.22 22.48
C GLN A 78 -21.56 -10.62 22.96
N ARG A 79 -22.20 -11.44 22.12
CA ARG A 79 -22.59 -12.84 22.44
C ARG A 79 -21.60 -13.86 21.91
N VAL A 80 -20.54 -13.43 21.26
CA VAL A 80 -19.52 -14.34 20.70
C VAL A 80 -18.73 -15.01 21.82
N PRO A 81 -18.55 -16.35 21.78
CA PRO A 81 -17.78 -17.07 22.79
C PRO A 81 -16.32 -16.61 22.91
N GLU A 82 -15.78 -16.60 24.12
CA GLU A 82 -14.39 -16.12 24.38
C GLU A 82 -13.33 -16.82 23.56
N ARG A 83 -13.50 -18.11 23.24
CA ARG A 83 -12.56 -18.84 22.36
C ARG A 83 -12.45 -18.20 20.97
N LEU A 84 -13.56 -17.75 20.39
CA LEU A 84 -13.57 -17.07 19.11
C LEU A 84 -13.01 -15.66 19.24
N ILE A 85 -13.28 -14.95 20.34
CA ILE A 85 -12.68 -13.65 20.64
C ILE A 85 -11.15 -13.79 20.68
N GLY A 86 -10.62 -14.80 21.39
CA GLY A 86 -9.18 -15.08 21.44
C GLY A 86 -8.57 -15.36 20.06
N PHE A 87 -9.25 -16.18 19.24
CA PHE A 87 -8.82 -16.44 17.86
C PHE A 87 -8.79 -15.17 17.01
N PHE A 88 -9.85 -14.37 17.00
CA PHE A 88 -9.91 -13.14 16.22
C PHE A 88 -8.97 -12.05 16.75
N SER A 89 -8.70 -12.03 18.05
CA SER A 89 -7.69 -11.15 18.65
C SER A 89 -6.28 -11.45 18.11
N TYR A 90 -5.94 -12.72 17.97
CA TYR A 90 -4.67 -13.12 17.34
C TYR A 90 -4.63 -12.81 15.84
N VAL A 91 -5.70 -13.16 15.13
CA VAL A 91 -5.79 -12.97 13.67
C VAL A 91 -5.74 -11.50 13.28
N THR A 92 -6.40 -10.62 14.05
CA THR A 92 -6.47 -9.19 13.72
C THR A 92 -5.10 -8.51 13.72
N ASP A 93 -4.11 -9.03 14.45
CA ASP A 93 -2.77 -8.47 14.47
C ASP A 93 -2.08 -8.52 13.10
N PHE A 94 -2.42 -9.51 12.29
CA PHE A 94 -1.93 -9.60 10.90
C PHE A 94 -2.58 -8.56 9.98
N GLY A 95 -3.61 -7.84 10.40
CA GLY A 95 -4.24 -6.74 9.66
C GLY A 95 -3.47 -5.43 9.71
N LYS A 96 -2.36 -5.35 10.44
CA LYS A 96 -1.53 -4.14 10.52
C LYS A 96 -0.63 -4.02 9.30
N SER A 97 -0.57 -2.83 8.68
CA SER A 97 0.31 -2.54 7.53
C SER A 97 1.79 -2.81 7.81
N PHE A 98 2.20 -2.79 9.08
CA PHE A 98 3.55 -3.12 9.53
C PHE A 98 4.07 -4.44 8.92
N TRP A 99 3.24 -5.49 8.85
CA TRP A 99 3.63 -6.80 8.31
C TRP A 99 4.00 -6.78 6.83
N PHE A 100 3.49 -5.80 6.10
CA PHE A 100 3.82 -5.58 4.69
C PHE A 100 4.90 -4.52 4.52
N LEU A 101 4.74 -3.36 5.17
CA LEU A 101 5.60 -2.20 4.92
C LEU A 101 7.02 -2.40 5.41
N VAL A 102 7.23 -3.05 6.58
CA VAL A 102 8.58 -3.25 7.12
C VAL A 102 9.41 -4.21 6.26
N PRO A 103 8.94 -5.43 5.89
CA PRO A 103 9.70 -6.29 4.98
C PRO A 103 9.97 -5.64 3.62
N ILE A 104 9.00 -4.89 3.07
CA ILE A 104 9.18 -4.17 1.80
C ILE A 104 10.24 -3.07 1.95
N ALA A 105 10.21 -2.30 3.03
CA ALA A 105 11.21 -1.25 3.29
C ALA A 105 12.62 -1.86 3.44
N ILE A 106 12.76 -2.96 4.19
CA ILE A 106 14.02 -3.68 4.32
C ILE A 106 14.53 -4.16 2.95
N ALA A 107 13.65 -4.74 2.13
CA ALA A 107 14.01 -5.21 0.79
C ALA A 107 14.43 -4.05 -0.13
N LEU A 108 13.74 -2.90 -0.08
CA LEU A 108 14.13 -1.71 -0.83
C LEU A 108 15.49 -1.14 -0.36
N ALA A 109 15.72 -1.09 0.94
CA ALA A 109 16.99 -0.69 1.52
C ALA A 109 18.13 -1.65 1.11
N ALA A 110 17.89 -2.95 1.14
CA ALA A 110 18.84 -3.97 0.69
C ALA A 110 19.18 -3.80 -0.80
N ILE A 111 18.19 -3.56 -1.66
CA ILE A 111 18.41 -3.30 -3.08
C ILE A 111 19.29 -2.04 -3.25
N ALA A 112 18.99 -0.95 -2.54
CA ALA A 112 19.78 0.28 -2.61
C ALA A 112 21.22 0.06 -2.11
N PHE A 113 21.41 -0.77 -1.09
CA PHE A 113 22.70 -1.07 -0.49
C PHE A 113 23.56 -1.98 -1.37
N PHE A 114 22.98 -3.05 -1.94
CA PHE A 114 23.72 -4.07 -2.67
C PHE A 114 23.83 -3.82 -4.18
N THR A 115 23.07 -2.87 -4.74
CA THR A 115 23.18 -2.56 -6.18
C THR A 115 24.52 -1.89 -6.46
N SER A 116 25.39 -2.55 -7.26
CA SER A 116 26.67 -2.03 -7.72
C SER A 116 26.63 -1.62 -9.18
N SER A 117 27.36 -0.58 -9.56
CA SER A 117 27.64 -0.24 -10.96
C SER A 117 28.45 -1.31 -11.67
N ALA A 118 29.21 -2.11 -10.92
CA ALA A 118 29.96 -3.27 -11.42
C ALA A 118 29.07 -4.46 -11.82
N LEU A 119 27.82 -4.50 -11.33
CA LEU A 119 26.86 -5.54 -11.74
C LEU A 119 26.54 -5.46 -13.24
N PRO A 120 26.38 -6.59 -13.92
CA PRO A 120 25.93 -6.62 -15.30
C PRO A 120 24.63 -5.81 -15.49
N ARG A 121 24.50 -5.09 -16.61
CA ARG A 121 23.32 -4.27 -16.92
C ARG A 121 22.00 -5.01 -16.78
N MET A 122 21.97 -6.31 -17.11
CA MET A 122 20.78 -7.16 -16.94
C MET A 122 20.39 -7.28 -15.46
N SER A 123 21.35 -7.48 -14.56
CA SER A 123 21.12 -7.61 -13.13
C SER A 123 20.61 -6.29 -12.52
N GLN A 124 21.20 -5.18 -12.94
CA GLN A 124 20.70 -3.84 -12.56
C GLN A 124 19.24 -3.62 -13.01
N ARG A 125 18.88 -4.06 -14.24
CA ARG A 125 17.49 -3.98 -14.73
C ARG A 125 16.54 -4.86 -13.92
N VAL A 126 16.95 -6.07 -13.55
CA VAL A 126 16.15 -6.98 -12.70
C VAL A 126 15.88 -6.33 -11.35
N LEU A 127 16.92 -5.79 -10.69
CA LEU A 127 16.80 -5.10 -9.41
C LEU A 127 15.89 -3.86 -9.52
N ALA A 128 16.00 -3.09 -10.59
CA ALA A 128 15.13 -1.94 -10.84
C ALA A 128 13.64 -2.35 -10.99
N VAL A 129 13.36 -3.43 -11.72
CA VAL A 129 11.98 -3.95 -11.87
C VAL A 129 11.42 -4.43 -10.53
N ILE A 130 12.25 -5.07 -9.70
CA ILE A 130 11.85 -5.49 -8.34
C ILE A 130 11.61 -4.24 -7.47
N ALA A 131 12.53 -3.28 -7.46
CA ALA A 131 12.40 -2.06 -6.67
C ALA A 131 11.14 -1.25 -7.03
N VAL A 132 10.80 -1.12 -8.31
CA VAL A 132 9.58 -0.44 -8.77
C VAL A 132 8.32 -1.15 -8.26
N ARG A 133 8.28 -2.49 -8.25
CA ARG A 133 7.14 -3.27 -7.73
C ARG A 133 7.00 -3.16 -6.22
N LEU A 134 8.13 -3.28 -5.51
CA LEU A 134 8.15 -3.07 -4.07
C LEU A 134 7.74 -1.64 -3.71
N GLY A 135 8.20 -0.64 -4.47
CA GLY A 135 7.77 0.75 -4.33
C GLY A 135 6.28 0.94 -4.57
N PHE A 136 5.70 0.24 -5.56
CA PHE A 136 4.25 0.21 -5.76
C PHE A 136 3.53 -0.35 -4.52
N LEU A 137 3.94 -1.52 -4.03
CA LEU A 137 3.33 -2.13 -2.84
C LEU A 137 3.45 -1.20 -1.63
N PHE A 138 4.63 -0.62 -1.41
CA PHE A 138 4.88 0.29 -0.30
C PHE A 138 3.95 1.51 -0.30
N LEU A 139 3.83 2.17 -1.46
CA LEU A 139 2.99 3.36 -1.60
C LEU A 139 1.50 2.99 -1.62
N ALA A 140 1.11 1.92 -2.31
CA ALA A 140 -0.28 1.50 -2.45
C ALA A 140 -0.88 1.03 -1.10
N ILE A 141 -0.09 0.38 -0.24
CA ILE A 141 -0.53 -0.04 1.09
C ILE A 141 -0.40 1.10 2.11
N GLY A 142 0.70 1.86 2.07
CA GLY A 142 1.00 2.86 3.09
C GLY A 142 0.22 4.16 2.96
N LEU A 143 0.04 4.69 1.75
CA LEU A 143 -0.57 6.01 1.57
C LEU A 143 -2.03 6.10 2.04
N PRO A 144 -2.94 5.11 1.72
CA PRO A 144 -4.31 5.17 2.20
C PRO A 144 -4.38 5.18 3.73
N GLY A 145 -3.63 4.30 4.40
CA GLY A 145 -3.58 4.22 5.87
C GLY A 145 -3.05 5.50 6.49
N LEU A 146 -1.96 6.07 5.93
CA LEU A 146 -1.37 7.32 6.39
C LEU A 146 -2.36 8.50 6.29
N PHE A 147 -3.00 8.68 5.13
CA PHE A 147 -3.97 9.76 4.90
C PHE A 147 -5.14 9.67 5.87
N PHE A 148 -5.73 8.49 5.99
CA PHE A 148 -6.90 8.31 6.86
C PHE A 148 -6.56 8.20 8.35
N SER A 149 -5.29 8.04 8.73
CA SER A 149 -4.87 8.16 10.13
C SER A 149 -5.12 9.57 10.69
N VAL A 150 -5.07 10.59 9.85
CA VAL A 150 -5.43 11.98 10.17
C VAL A 150 -6.93 12.19 9.99
N ALA A 151 -7.49 11.81 8.84
CA ALA A 151 -8.90 12.07 8.50
C ALA A 151 -9.89 11.51 9.54
N LYS A 152 -9.65 10.31 10.09
CA LYS A 152 -10.52 9.73 11.12
C LYS A 152 -10.60 10.53 12.41
N ARG A 153 -9.57 11.30 12.74
CA ARG A 153 -9.56 12.20 13.91
C ARG A 153 -10.38 13.47 13.65
N LEU A 154 -10.38 13.93 12.41
CA LEU A 154 -11.24 15.04 11.98
C LEU A 154 -12.71 14.64 12.04
N ILE A 155 -13.04 13.39 11.65
CA ILE A 155 -14.40 12.84 11.71
C ILE A 155 -14.84 12.63 13.16
N GLY A 156 -13.97 12.06 14.01
CA GLY A 156 -14.23 11.90 15.43
C GLY A 156 -15.35 10.93 15.78
N ARG A 157 -15.58 9.86 15.00
CA ARG A 157 -16.61 8.87 15.32
C ARG A 157 -16.23 8.02 16.52
N ALA A 158 -17.14 7.87 17.49
CA ALA A 158 -16.96 6.97 18.63
C ALA A 158 -16.85 5.50 18.19
N ARG A 159 -16.02 4.72 18.87
CA ARG A 159 -16.00 3.25 18.72
C ARG A 159 -17.23 2.63 19.42
N PRO A 160 -17.61 1.38 19.04
CA PRO A 160 -18.65 0.66 19.75
C PRO A 160 -18.39 0.66 21.26
N LEU A 161 -19.45 0.86 22.05
CA LEU A 161 -19.47 0.77 23.50
C LEU A 161 -18.67 1.81 24.31
N VAL A 162 -18.01 2.76 23.68
CA VAL A 162 -17.24 3.83 24.37
C VAL A 162 -18.14 4.67 25.29
N GLU A 163 -19.40 4.89 24.91
CA GLU A 163 -20.38 5.65 25.71
C GLU A 163 -21.37 4.71 26.43
N GLY A 164 -20.96 3.47 26.72
CA GLY A 164 -21.80 2.48 27.40
C GLY A 164 -22.86 1.82 26.52
N SER A 165 -23.05 2.27 25.28
CA SER A 165 -24.03 1.73 24.34
C SER A 165 -23.45 1.69 22.92
N ALA A 166 -24.12 0.89 22.04
CA ALA A 166 -23.84 0.90 20.61
C ALA A 166 -24.48 2.15 19.98
N ALA A 167 -23.79 3.28 20.02
CA ALA A 167 -24.24 4.57 19.47
C ALA A 167 -23.56 4.86 18.11
N PRO A 168 -24.09 4.37 16.95
CA PRO A 168 -23.45 4.50 15.65
C PRO A 168 -23.30 5.94 15.16
N PHE A 169 -24.09 6.85 15.71
CA PHE A 169 -24.11 8.27 15.34
C PHE A 169 -23.46 9.20 16.37
N SER A 170 -22.66 8.65 17.30
CA SER A 170 -21.89 9.49 18.23
C SER A 170 -20.60 9.96 17.55
N PHE A 171 -20.44 11.30 17.48
CA PHE A 171 -19.29 11.96 16.85
C PHE A 171 -18.76 13.07 17.75
N ARG A 172 -17.44 13.12 17.91
CA ARG A 172 -16.67 14.23 18.50
C ARG A 172 -15.59 14.66 17.52
N PRO A 173 -15.90 15.53 16.53
CA PRO A 173 -14.94 16.00 15.55
C PRO A 173 -13.70 16.61 16.20
N LEU A 174 -12.56 16.48 15.52
CA LEU A 174 -11.25 16.98 15.99
C LEU A 174 -10.76 16.30 17.28
N SER A 175 -11.29 15.12 17.63
CA SER A 175 -10.83 14.35 18.79
C SER A 175 -9.54 13.61 18.50
N TRP A 176 -8.55 13.77 19.39
CA TRP A 176 -7.28 13.05 19.31
C TRP A 176 -7.30 11.73 20.11
N SER A 177 -8.38 11.45 20.84
CA SER A 177 -8.57 10.17 21.51
C SER A 177 -8.74 9.03 20.50
N VAL A 178 -8.15 7.87 20.81
CA VAL A 178 -8.29 6.65 20.01
C VAL A 178 -9.74 6.14 20.02
N GLU A 179 -10.49 6.43 21.08
CA GLU A 179 -11.89 6.03 21.26
C GLU A 179 -12.81 6.68 20.22
N TYR A 180 -12.48 7.91 19.78
CA TYR A 180 -13.21 8.67 18.75
C TYR A 180 -12.54 8.60 17.37
N ALA A 181 -11.74 7.58 17.10
CA ALA A 181 -11.08 7.36 15.82
C ALA A 181 -11.59 6.07 15.12
N SER A 182 -12.92 5.87 15.10
CA SER A 182 -13.54 4.63 14.60
C SER A 182 -13.63 4.60 13.07
N LEU A 183 -14.12 5.64 12.42
CA LEU A 183 -14.41 5.70 10.97
C LEU A 183 -13.30 6.42 10.20
N PRO A 184 -12.74 5.80 9.20
CA PRO A 184 -12.81 4.39 8.80
C PRO A 184 -11.87 3.49 9.60
N SER A 185 -12.11 2.16 9.56
CA SER A 185 -11.28 1.16 10.22
C SER A 185 -9.90 1.05 9.60
N GLY A 186 -8.83 1.34 10.37
CA GLY A 186 -7.44 1.30 9.88
C GLY A 186 -7.00 -0.11 9.45
N HIS A 187 -7.30 -1.15 10.25
CA HIS A 187 -6.99 -2.54 9.88
C HIS A 187 -7.67 -2.96 8.57
N SER A 188 -8.90 -2.48 8.34
CA SER A 188 -9.61 -2.74 7.09
C SER A 188 -8.96 -2.01 5.93
N ILE A 189 -8.55 -0.75 6.08
CA ILE A 189 -7.80 -0.02 5.05
C ILE A 189 -6.55 -0.82 4.66
N ASP A 190 -5.73 -1.19 5.65
CA ASP A 190 -4.46 -1.87 5.44
C ASP A 190 -4.63 -3.24 4.77
N ALA A 191 -5.57 -4.06 5.27
CA ALA A 191 -5.82 -5.41 4.75
C ALA A 191 -6.39 -5.38 3.32
N PHE A 192 -7.38 -4.53 3.04
CA PHE A 192 -7.97 -4.41 1.71
C PHE A 192 -7.03 -3.73 0.71
N ALA A 193 -6.20 -2.77 1.16
CA ALA A 193 -5.13 -2.22 0.34
C ALA A 193 -4.08 -3.29 -0.01
N ALA A 194 -3.64 -4.09 0.97
CA ALA A 194 -2.72 -5.20 0.71
C ALA A 194 -3.31 -6.22 -0.28
N ALA A 195 -4.58 -6.60 -0.10
CA ALA A 195 -5.27 -7.52 -1.00
C ALA A 195 -5.35 -6.97 -2.44
N ALA A 196 -5.75 -5.72 -2.59
CA ALA A 196 -5.85 -5.08 -3.90
C ALA A 196 -4.48 -4.90 -4.55
N ALA A 197 -3.45 -4.44 -3.79
CA ALA A 197 -2.12 -4.17 -4.32
C ALA A 197 -1.39 -5.45 -4.76
N VAL A 198 -1.41 -6.50 -3.92
CA VAL A 198 -0.82 -7.80 -4.25
C VAL A 198 -1.57 -8.44 -5.41
N GLY A 199 -2.92 -8.43 -5.37
CA GLY A 199 -3.77 -8.95 -6.43
C GLY A 199 -3.67 -8.17 -7.76
N ALA A 200 -3.24 -6.91 -7.75
CA ALA A 200 -2.96 -6.13 -8.96
C ALA A 200 -1.67 -6.59 -9.65
N LEU A 201 -0.61 -6.91 -8.90
CA LEU A 201 0.66 -7.40 -9.45
C LEU A 201 0.61 -8.88 -9.82
N TRP A 202 -0.09 -9.69 -9.02
CA TRP A 202 -0.19 -11.15 -9.18
C TRP A 202 -1.67 -11.59 -9.12
N PRO A 203 -2.40 -11.54 -10.23
CA PRO A 203 -3.84 -11.83 -10.26
C PRO A 203 -4.27 -13.18 -9.66
N TRP A 204 -3.39 -14.19 -9.73
CA TRP A 204 -3.65 -15.51 -9.15
C TRP A 204 -3.75 -15.51 -7.61
N THR A 205 -3.19 -14.50 -6.94
CA THR A 205 -3.25 -14.36 -5.47
C THR A 205 -4.58 -13.79 -4.97
N ARG A 206 -5.40 -13.25 -5.86
CA ARG A 206 -6.65 -12.54 -5.50
C ARG A 206 -7.54 -13.32 -4.54
N PRO A 207 -7.92 -14.59 -4.80
CA PRO A 207 -8.83 -15.29 -3.91
C PRO A 207 -8.28 -15.37 -2.47
N PHE A 208 -7.00 -15.67 -2.30
CA PHE A 208 -6.36 -15.77 -0.99
C PHE A 208 -6.28 -14.41 -0.28
N MET A 209 -5.90 -13.37 -1.01
CA MET A 209 -5.75 -12.03 -0.45
C MET A 209 -7.09 -11.39 -0.08
N TRP A 210 -8.14 -11.62 -0.88
CA TRP A 210 -9.48 -11.16 -0.53
C TRP A 210 -10.04 -11.91 0.68
N THR A 211 -9.86 -13.24 0.76
CA THR A 211 -10.24 -14.02 1.95
C THR A 211 -9.53 -13.49 3.21
N TYR A 212 -8.22 -13.24 3.12
CA TYR A 212 -7.47 -12.61 4.21
C TYR A 212 -8.09 -11.26 4.63
N ALA A 213 -8.34 -10.36 3.68
CA ALA A 213 -8.88 -9.04 3.99
C ALA A 213 -10.28 -9.10 4.62
N ILE A 214 -11.14 -10.01 4.15
CA ILE A 214 -12.47 -10.25 4.72
C ILE A 214 -12.35 -10.77 6.17
N ILE A 215 -11.47 -11.74 6.43
CA ILE A 215 -11.25 -12.27 7.79
C ILE A 215 -10.78 -11.16 8.73
N ILE A 216 -9.84 -10.30 8.29
CA ILE A 216 -9.41 -9.14 9.07
C ILE A 216 -10.59 -8.18 9.31
N GLY A 217 -11.39 -7.86 8.29
CA GLY A 217 -12.56 -6.99 8.42
C GLY A 217 -13.56 -7.55 9.44
N VAL A 218 -13.90 -8.84 9.34
CA VAL A 218 -14.80 -9.53 10.29
C VAL A 218 -14.24 -9.51 11.70
N SER A 219 -12.94 -9.72 11.88
CA SER A 219 -12.31 -9.68 13.21
C SER A 219 -12.55 -8.34 13.92
N ARG A 220 -12.61 -7.21 13.17
CA ARG A 220 -12.84 -5.89 13.78
C ARG A 220 -14.23 -5.73 14.34
N VAL A 221 -15.22 -6.36 13.71
CA VAL A 221 -16.60 -6.36 14.18
C VAL A 221 -16.76 -7.31 15.35
N VAL A 222 -16.24 -8.52 15.26
CA VAL A 222 -16.30 -9.54 16.34
C VAL A 222 -15.66 -9.04 17.63
N LEU A 223 -14.54 -8.32 17.51
CA LEU A 223 -13.85 -7.71 18.65
C LEU A 223 -14.51 -6.42 19.16
N THR A 224 -15.68 -6.03 18.63
CA THR A 224 -16.35 -4.75 18.94
C THR A 224 -15.45 -3.53 18.84
N ALA A 225 -14.38 -3.62 18.05
CA ALA A 225 -13.41 -2.53 17.88
C ALA A 225 -13.86 -1.50 16.84
N HIS A 226 -14.73 -1.90 15.93
CA HIS A 226 -15.30 -1.09 14.85
C HIS A 226 -16.70 -1.54 14.49
N PHE A 227 -17.51 -0.61 14.00
CA PHE A 227 -18.79 -0.94 13.39
C PHE A 227 -18.61 -1.54 11.99
N PRO A 228 -19.57 -2.36 11.48
CA PRO A 228 -19.59 -2.83 10.10
C PRO A 228 -19.40 -1.72 9.05
N SER A 229 -20.04 -0.57 9.24
CA SER A 229 -19.89 0.59 8.37
C SER A 229 -18.45 1.15 8.34
N ASP A 230 -17.72 1.11 9.48
CA ASP A 230 -16.29 1.51 9.52
C ASP A 230 -15.41 0.56 8.71
N VAL A 231 -15.73 -0.74 8.78
CA VAL A 231 -15.04 -1.80 8.03
C VAL A 231 -15.27 -1.64 6.54
N LEU A 232 -16.52 -1.42 6.10
CA LEU A 232 -16.87 -1.16 4.71
C LEU A 232 -16.18 0.11 4.19
N ALA A 233 -16.23 1.19 4.95
CA ALA A 233 -15.55 2.43 4.59
C ALA A 233 -14.03 2.20 4.45
N GLY A 234 -13.42 1.48 5.38
CA GLY A 234 -12.00 1.12 5.33
C GLY A 234 -11.66 0.28 4.10
N ALA A 235 -12.50 -0.70 3.76
CA ALA A 235 -12.30 -1.56 2.59
C ALA A 235 -12.30 -0.74 1.29
N VAL A 236 -13.29 0.15 1.10
CA VAL A 236 -13.37 1.00 -0.09
C VAL A 236 -12.21 1.97 -0.17
N VAL A 237 -11.86 2.63 0.94
CA VAL A 237 -10.71 3.54 1.01
C VAL A 237 -9.42 2.81 0.62
N GLY A 238 -9.18 1.62 1.18
CA GLY A 238 -8.00 0.81 0.86
C GLY A 238 -7.93 0.47 -0.63
N VAL A 239 -9.02 -0.04 -1.19
CA VAL A 239 -9.09 -0.42 -2.61
C VAL A 239 -8.93 0.79 -3.53
N VAL A 240 -9.69 1.87 -3.29
CA VAL A 240 -9.63 3.08 -4.11
C VAL A 240 -8.24 3.70 -4.05
N GLY A 241 -7.62 3.76 -2.87
CA GLY A 241 -6.25 4.24 -2.73
C GLY A 241 -5.25 3.45 -3.57
N VAL A 242 -5.37 2.12 -3.58
CA VAL A 242 -4.54 1.26 -4.44
C VAL A 242 -4.80 1.53 -5.93
N LEU A 243 -6.05 1.69 -6.34
CA LEU A 243 -6.38 1.98 -7.73
C LEU A 243 -5.77 3.30 -8.18
N LEU A 244 -5.81 4.33 -7.36
CA LEU A 244 -5.18 5.64 -7.65
C LEU A 244 -3.67 5.50 -7.81
N VAL A 245 -2.99 4.80 -6.90
CA VAL A 245 -1.55 4.56 -6.99
C VAL A 245 -1.21 3.70 -8.21
N ARG A 246 -1.98 2.64 -8.50
CA ARG A 246 -1.81 1.79 -9.68
C ARG A 246 -1.91 2.59 -10.98
N ASP A 247 -2.91 3.45 -11.08
CA ASP A 247 -3.14 4.27 -12.28
C ASP A 247 -2.04 5.32 -12.43
N TRP A 248 -1.56 5.89 -11.33
CA TRP A 248 -0.40 6.77 -11.32
C TRP A 248 0.88 6.05 -11.82
N PHE A 249 1.10 4.79 -11.43
CA PHE A 249 2.18 3.95 -11.94
C PHE A 249 2.00 3.62 -13.43
N ALA A 250 0.77 3.27 -13.84
CA ALA A 250 0.45 2.90 -15.21
C ALA A 250 0.68 4.06 -16.18
N THR A 251 0.29 5.29 -15.84
CA THR A 251 0.53 6.47 -16.67
C THR A 251 2.02 6.75 -16.89
N ARG A 252 2.89 6.26 -16.01
CA ARG A 252 4.37 6.39 -16.11
C ARG A 252 5.04 5.15 -16.70
N GLY A 253 4.29 4.10 -17.02
CA GLY A 253 4.82 2.82 -17.48
C GLY A 253 5.64 2.10 -16.43
N LEU A 254 5.28 2.25 -15.16
CA LEU A 254 5.94 1.64 -14.00
C LEU A 254 5.10 0.46 -13.50
N ALA A 255 5.65 -0.74 -13.50
CA ALA A 255 5.00 -2.01 -13.09
C ALA A 255 3.69 -2.34 -13.82
N PHE A 256 3.01 -1.35 -14.38
CA PHE A 256 1.74 -1.45 -15.09
C PHE A 256 1.78 -0.73 -16.43
N VAL A 257 0.87 -1.10 -17.31
CA VAL A 257 0.63 -0.45 -18.60
C VAL A 257 -0.88 -0.23 -18.77
N LEU A 258 -1.24 0.93 -19.32
CA LEU A 258 -2.59 1.21 -19.78
C LEU A 258 -2.74 0.67 -21.20
N GLY A 259 -3.62 -0.31 -21.40
CA GLY A 259 -3.95 -0.84 -22.70
C GLY A 259 -4.75 0.16 -23.54
N THR A 260 -4.82 -0.07 -24.85
CA THR A 260 -5.65 0.70 -25.79
C THR A 260 -7.14 0.60 -25.49
N ASP A 261 -7.53 -0.44 -24.78
CA ASP A 261 -8.89 -0.69 -24.26
C ASP A 261 -9.20 0.05 -22.94
N GLY A 262 -8.25 0.87 -22.44
CA GLY A 262 -8.38 1.57 -21.17
C GLY A 262 -8.17 0.69 -19.92
N ILE A 263 -7.82 -0.59 -20.08
CA ILE A 263 -7.60 -1.51 -18.97
C ILE A 263 -6.13 -1.47 -18.52
N VAL A 264 -5.93 -1.27 -17.22
CA VAL A 264 -4.58 -1.33 -16.63
C VAL A 264 -4.19 -2.79 -16.38
N ARG A 265 -3.06 -3.19 -16.96
CA ARG A 265 -2.49 -4.55 -16.82
C ARG A 265 -1.11 -4.53 -16.18
N PRO A 266 -0.76 -5.53 -15.36
CA PRO A 266 0.60 -5.63 -14.82
C PRO A 266 1.58 -5.98 -15.94
N LEU A 267 2.73 -5.32 -15.94
CA LEU A 267 3.87 -5.71 -16.78
C LEU A 267 4.47 -7.03 -16.28
N PRO A 268 5.05 -7.87 -17.17
CA PRO A 268 5.73 -9.10 -16.74
C PRO A 268 6.84 -8.85 -15.75
N GLY A 269 6.94 -9.67 -14.70
CA GLY A 269 8.03 -9.63 -13.73
C GLY A 269 9.31 -10.30 -14.25
N PRO A 270 10.44 -10.15 -13.55
CA PRO A 270 11.61 -10.93 -13.84
C PRO A 270 11.35 -12.42 -13.58
N SER A 271 11.84 -13.28 -14.45
CA SER A 271 11.70 -14.73 -14.26
C SER A 271 12.55 -15.23 -13.08
N LEU A 272 12.12 -16.32 -12.44
CA LEU A 272 12.84 -16.93 -11.32
C LEU A 272 14.32 -17.23 -11.64
N PRO A 273 14.69 -17.78 -12.82
CA PRO A 273 16.10 -17.98 -13.18
C PRO A 273 16.91 -16.68 -13.16
N ARG A 274 16.33 -15.57 -13.64
CA ARG A 274 17.00 -14.25 -13.62
C ARG A 274 17.21 -13.75 -12.19
N ILE A 275 16.21 -13.90 -11.32
CA ILE A 275 16.32 -13.54 -9.91
C ILE A 275 17.41 -14.37 -9.22
N LYS A 276 17.42 -15.69 -9.42
CA LYS A 276 18.45 -16.58 -8.87
C LYS A 276 19.86 -16.21 -9.36
N LYS A 277 20.01 -15.85 -10.65
CA LYS A 277 21.29 -15.38 -11.20
C LYS A 277 21.78 -14.11 -10.50
N VAL A 278 20.90 -13.12 -10.32
CA VAL A 278 21.23 -11.89 -9.60
C VAL A 278 21.63 -12.19 -8.15
N ALA A 279 20.86 -13.03 -7.45
CA ALA A 279 21.17 -13.42 -6.07
C ALA A 279 22.56 -14.08 -5.94
N ARG A 280 22.97 -14.90 -6.91
CA ARG A 280 24.34 -15.50 -6.94
C ARG A 280 25.41 -14.41 -7.15
N GLN A 281 25.17 -13.46 -8.05
CA GLN A 281 26.12 -12.37 -8.33
C GLN A 281 26.28 -11.41 -7.16
N LEU A 282 25.22 -11.21 -6.35
CA LEU A 282 25.31 -10.39 -5.14
C LEU A 282 26.06 -11.09 -3.99
N ARG A 283 26.21 -12.40 -4.05
CA ARG A 283 26.95 -13.23 -3.05
C ARG A 283 28.38 -13.50 -3.47
N ALA A 284 28.73 -13.30 -4.73
CA ALA A 284 30.12 -13.46 -5.19
C ALA A 284 30.96 -12.31 -4.62
N PRO A 285 32.13 -12.62 -4.02
CA PRO A 285 33.02 -11.63 -3.43
C PRO A 285 33.55 -10.63 -4.45
#